data_c163c030deb7d22acdc35bcb49bf06c1
#
_entry.id   c163c030deb7d22acdc35bcb49bf06c1
#
_cell.length_a   1.000
_cell.length_b   1.000
_cell.length_c   1.000
_cell.angle_alpha   90.00
_cell.angle_beta   90.00
_cell.angle_gamma   90.00
#
_symmetry.space_group_name_H-M   'P 1'
#
loop_
_entity.id
_entity.type
_entity.pdbx_description
1 polymer ?
#
loop_
_entity_poly.entity_id
_entity_poly.type
_entity_poly.pdbx_seq_one_letter_code
_entity_poly.pdbx_strand_id
1 'polypeptide(L)'
;MLYSEKLKDFQSAHKYGSTVVDGARYRYILCGKESGRTLVFLNGGMNTLEMWMDYVDTLGADARVLLFDYPQELATNQALVAGMHAFFAALGIEKPIFVGASDGGMVAQIYTQKYPNEVGGLVLVSTGGMDERTLKSLKKRYRLAPLMLWYLKHCNYEKL
;
A
#
# COMPACT_ATOMS: atom_id res chain seq x y z
N MET A 1 -11.63 11.13 19.82
CA MET A 1 -10.26 11.56 19.43
C MET A 1 -10.31 12.00 17.98
N LEU A 2 -9.82 13.20 17.67
CA LEU A 2 -9.75 13.70 16.31
C LEU A 2 -8.73 12.91 15.50
N TYR A 3 -8.94 12.78 14.17
CA TYR A 3 -8.01 12.10 13.29
C TYR A 3 -6.57 12.68 13.38
N SER A 4 -6.45 14.00 13.50
CA SER A 4 -5.16 14.69 13.63
C SER A 4 -4.42 14.37 14.93
N GLU A 5 -5.14 14.13 16.02
CA GLU A 5 -4.55 13.71 17.31
C GLU A 5 -4.04 12.26 17.17
N LYS A 6 -4.87 11.38 16.66
CA LYS A 6 -4.54 9.98 16.41
C LYS A 6 -3.31 9.82 15.50
N LEU A 7 -3.23 10.63 14.44
CA LEU A 7 -2.08 10.64 13.54
C LEU A 7 -0.79 11.07 14.26
N LYS A 8 -0.85 12.10 15.10
CA LYS A 8 0.30 12.55 15.91
C LYS A 8 0.76 11.48 16.87
N ASP A 9 -0.18 10.82 17.56
CA ASP A 9 0.11 9.76 18.51
C ASP A 9 0.78 8.59 17.78
N PHE A 10 0.24 8.16 16.64
CA PHE A 10 0.81 7.13 15.78
C PHE A 10 2.24 7.48 15.32
N GLN A 11 2.45 8.70 14.82
CA GLN A 11 3.76 9.17 14.37
C GLN A 11 4.79 9.25 15.50
N SER A 12 4.34 9.50 16.73
CA SER A 12 5.21 9.54 17.91
C SER A 12 5.55 8.14 18.43
N ALA A 13 4.64 7.18 18.29
CA ALA A 13 4.78 5.82 18.78
C ALA A 13 5.62 4.92 17.84
N HIS A 14 5.61 5.20 16.54
CA HIS A 14 6.26 4.35 15.54
C HIS A 14 7.47 5.01 14.87
N LYS A 15 8.58 4.27 14.82
CA LYS A 15 9.80 4.75 14.16
C LYS A 15 9.69 4.58 12.65
N TYR A 16 9.79 5.69 11.93
CA TYR A 16 9.88 5.70 10.48
C TYR A 16 11.29 5.36 10.02
N GLY A 17 11.40 4.38 9.13
CA GLY A 17 12.60 4.07 8.38
C GLY A 17 12.59 4.75 7.02
N SER A 18 13.77 4.97 6.46
CA SER A 18 13.95 5.38 5.07
C SER A 18 15.12 4.64 4.47
N THR A 19 14.95 4.11 3.26
CA THR A 19 16.02 3.47 2.50
C THR A 19 15.89 3.77 1.01
N VAL A 20 16.98 3.66 0.28
CA VAL A 20 17.01 3.77 -1.18
C VAL A 20 17.39 2.42 -1.75
N VAL A 21 16.54 1.87 -2.62
CA VAL A 21 16.76 0.61 -3.32
C VAL A 21 16.57 0.84 -4.82
N ASP A 22 17.57 0.52 -5.62
CA ASP A 22 17.57 0.71 -7.08
C ASP A 22 17.14 2.13 -7.51
N GLY A 23 17.58 3.15 -6.75
CA GLY A 23 17.28 4.55 -7.01
C GLY A 23 15.92 5.04 -6.51
N ALA A 24 15.04 4.14 -6.05
CA ALA A 24 13.74 4.49 -5.49
C ALA A 24 13.83 4.66 -3.96
N ARG A 25 13.24 5.73 -3.43
CA ARG A 25 13.24 6.03 -1.99
C ARG A 25 11.96 5.50 -1.33
N TYR A 26 12.14 4.61 -0.37
CA TYR A 26 11.05 4.06 0.45
C TYR A 26 11.05 4.72 1.83
N ARG A 27 9.89 5.27 2.24
CA ARG A 27 9.57 5.62 3.63
C ARG A 27 8.67 4.50 4.17
N TYR A 28 9.01 3.96 5.32
CA TYR A 28 8.30 2.78 5.84
C TYR A 28 8.27 2.73 7.37
N ILE A 29 7.37 1.91 7.90
CA ILE A 29 7.37 1.42 9.27
C ILE A 29 7.47 -0.10 9.20
N LEU A 30 8.45 -0.66 9.92
CA LEU A 30 8.60 -2.09 10.11
C LEU A 30 8.61 -2.36 11.60
N CYS A 31 7.60 -3.06 12.10
CA CYS A 31 7.39 -3.26 13.53
C CYS A 31 6.70 -4.60 13.82
N GLY A 32 6.38 -4.83 15.08
CA GLY A 32 5.67 -6.03 15.53
C GLY A 32 6.61 -7.21 15.80
N LYS A 33 6.05 -8.41 15.80
CA LYS A 33 6.72 -9.65 16.19
C LYS A 33 7.68 -10.13 15.11
N GLU A 34 9.00 -10.00 15.33
CA GLU A 34 10.04 -10.36 14.35
C GLU A 34 9.98 -11.81 13.85
N SER A 35 9.65 -12.75 14.74
CA SER A 35 9.53 -14.19 14.41
C SER A 35 8.19 -14.56 13.75
N GLY A 36 7.30 -13.60 13.55
CA GLY A 36 5.97 -13.82 12.96
C GLY A 36 5.97 -13.82 11.44
N ARG A 37 4.82 -14.16 10.86
CA ARG A 37 4.57 -13.91 9.43
C ARG A 37 4.59 -12.41 9.18
N THR A 38 5.14 -11.99 8.04
CA THR A 38 5.14 -10.57 7.68
C THR A 38 3.85 -10.21 6.94
N LEU A 39 3.09 -9.29 7.51
CA LEU A 39 1.97 -8.63 6.86
C LEU A 39 2.50 -7.38 6.17
N VAL A 40 2.28 -7.26 4.87
CA VAL A 40 2.67 -6.10 4.07
C VAL A 40 1.42 -5.40 3.60
N PHE A 41 1.23 -4.16 4.03
CA PHE A 41 0.06 -3.36 3.71
C PHE A 41 0.30 -2.52 2.46
N LEU A 42 -0.60 -2.64 1.49
CA LEU A 42 -0.54 -1.97 0.20
C LEU A 42 -1.64 -0.91 0.09
N ASN A 43 -1.21 0.33 -0.09
CA ASN A 43 -2.08 1.49 -0.04
C ASN A 43 -3.04 1.56 -1.23
N GLY A 44 -4.27 2.01 -0.99
CA GLY A 44 -5.14 2.51 -2.05
C GLY A 44 -4.56 3.78 -2.68
N GLY A 45 -5.02 4.13 -3.89
CA GLY A 45 -4.50 5.27 -4.64
C GLY A 45 -4.51 6.58 -3.83
N MET A 46 -3.44 7.37 -3.97
CA MET A 46 -3.22 8.66 -3.30
C MET A 46 -3.15 8.65 -1.76
N ASN A 47 -3.14 7.48 -1.12
CA ASN A 47 -3.00 7.37 0.33
C ASN A 47 -1.53 7.10 0.72
N THR A 48 -1.19 7.52 1.94
CA THR A 48 0.09 7.22 2.57
C THR A 48 -0.03 6.01 3.50
N LEU A 49 1.10 5.54 4.01
CA LEU A 49 1.17 4.37 4.90
C LEU A 49 0.31 4.53 6.17
N GLU A 50 0.05 5.76 6.60
CA GLU A 50 -0.75 6.06 7.78
C GLU A 50 -2.24 5.68 7.65
N MET A 51 -2.73 5.39 6.44
CA MET A 51 -4.10 4.88 6.28
C MET A 51 -4.35 3.57 7.04
N TRP A 52 -3.27 2.86 7.41
CA TRP A 52 -3.29 1.59 8.11
C TRP A 52 -3.04 1.69 9.61
N MET A 53 -2.90 2.90 10.17
CA MET A 53 -2.49 3.13 11.57
C MET A 53 -3.37 2.40 12.59
N ASP A 54 -4.65 2.17 12.29
CA ASP A 54 -5.59 1.50 13.20
C ASP A 54 -5.34 0.00 13.38
N TYR A 55 -4.56 -0.58 12.49
CA TYR A 55 -4.34 -2.03 12.46
C TYR A 55 -2.97 -2.44 12.98
N VAL A 56 -2.02 -1.50 13.05
CA VAL A 56 -0.60 -1.80 13.28
C VAL A 56 -0.37 -2.43 14.64
N ASP A 57 -0.85 -1.81 15.70
CA ASP A 57 -0.61 -2.28 17.07
C ASP A 57 -1.32 -3.60 17.35
N THR A 58 -2.57 -3.73 16.89
CA THR A 58 -3.34 -4.95 17.09
C THR A 58 -2.72 -6.15 16.36
N LEU A 59 -2.33 -5.97 15.10
CA LEU A 59 -1.77 -7.05 14.31
C LEU A 59 -0.29 -7.28 14.61
N GLY A 60 0.43 -6.22 15.03
CA GLY A 60 1.83 -6.29 15.43
C GLY A 60 2.09 -7.14 16.67
N ALA A 61 1.07 -7.41 17.50
CA ALA A 61 1.18 -8.32 18.63
C ALA A 61 1.52 -9.76 18.21
N ASP A 62 1.02 -10.19 17.04
CA ASP A 62 1.15 -11.57 16.57
C ASP A 62 1.95 -11.73 15.26
N ALA A 63 2.18 -10.65 14.55
CA ALA A 63 2.83 -10.62 13.23
C ALA A 63 3.87 -9.52 13.13
N ARG A 64 4.82 -9.68 12.19
CA ARG A 64 5.65 -8.58 11.70
C ARG A 64 4.84 -7.75 10.72
N VAL A 65 4.84 -6.43 10.83
CA VAL A 65 4.03 -5.53 10.03
C VAL A 65 4.93 -4.57 9.26
N LEU A 66 4.76 -4.53 7.94
CA LEU A 66 5.38 -3.54 7.07
C LEU A 66 4.31 -2.63 6.46
N LEU A 67 4.44 -1.34 6.72
CA LEU A 67 3.76 -0.26 6.02
C LEU A 67 4.79 0.53 5.22
N PHE A 68 4.48 0.97 4.01
CA PHE A 68 5.39 1.82 3.24
C PHE A 68 4.63 2.70 2.25
N ASP A 69 5.25 3.83 1.90
CA ASP A 69 4.76 4.69 0.82
C ASP A 69 5.32 4.22 -0.51
N TYR A 70 4.51 4.33 -1.55
CA TYR A 70 4.95 4.03 -2.91
C TYR A 70 5.92 5.11 -3.39
N PRO A 71 7.14 4.75 -3.80
CA PRO A 71 8.09 5.70 -4.34
C PRO A 71 7.56 6.40 -5.59
N GLN A 72 7.71 7.72 -5.64
CA GLN A 72 7.25 8.51 -6.80
C GLN A 72 8.05 8.20 -8.08
N GLU A 73 9.26 7.70 -7.93
CA GLU A 73 10.14 7.26 -9.01
C GLU A 73 9.56 6.05 -9.77
N LEU A 74 8.65 5.29 -9.14
CA LEU A 74 8.06 4.06 -9.69
C LEU A 74 6.65 4.35 -10.20
N ALA A 75 6.56 5.05 -11.33
CA ALA A 75 5.31 5.61 -11.86
C ALA A 75 4.31 4.58 -12.43
N THR A 76 4.69 3.30 -12.56
CA THR A 76 3.80 2.24 -13.07
C THR A 76 3.71 1.08 -12.10
N ASN A 77 2.58 0.37 -12.11
CA ASN A 77 2.41 -0.81 -11.25
C ASN A 77 3.47 -1.90 -11.52
N GLN A 78 3.95 -2.04 -12.76
CA GLN A 78 5.02 -2.98 -13.09
C GLN A 78 6.37 -2.56 -12.49
N ALA A 79 6.71 -1.25 -12.57
CA ALA A 79 7.91 -0.71 -11.93
C ALA A 79 7.81 -0.82 -10.40
N LEU A 80 6.65 -0.48 -9.83
CA LEU A 80 6.39 -0.60 -8.40
C LEU A 80 6.57 -2.05 -7.92
N VAL A 81 5.98 -3.03 -8.60
CA VAL A 81 6.09 -4.46 -8.24
C VAL A 81 7.55 -4.95 -8.34
N ALA A 82 8.31 -4.51 -9.35
CA ALA A 82 9.73 -4.85 -9.45
C ALA A 82 10.54 -4.21 -8.31
N GLY A 83 10.29 -2.94 -8.02
CA GLY A 83 10.94 -2.23 -6.90
C GLY A 83 10.58 -2.82 -5.54
N MET A 84 9.30 -3.22 -5.33
CA MET A 84 8.87 -3.90 -4.11
C MET A 84 9.64 -5.22 -3.89
N HIS A 85 9.88 -5.99 -4.94
CA HIS A 85 10.65 -7.24 -4.84
C HIS A 85 12.07 -6.97 -4.31
N ALA A 86 12.78 -5.99 -4.87
CA ALA A 86 14.09 -5.59 -4.40
C ALA A 86 14.05 -5.01 -2.96
N PHE A 87 13.03 -4.21 -2.65
CA PHE A 87 12.84 -3.62 -1.33
C PHE A 87 12.59 -4.69 -0.25
N PHE A 88 11.77 -5.69 -0.53
CA PHE A 88 11.53 -6.80 0.41
C PHE A 88 12.79 -7.63 0.63
N ALA A 89 13.55 -7.90 -0.43
CA ALA A 89 14.85 -8.57 -0.31
C ALA A 89 15.82 -7.78 0.59
N ALA A 90 15.87 -6.45 0.43
CA ALA A 90 16.71 -5.58 1.28
C ALA A 90 16.28 -5.56 2.76
N LEU A 91 15.00 -5.81 3.06
CA LEU A 91 14.47 -5.90 4.43
C LEU A 91 14.44 -7.33 4.98
N GLY A 92 14.90 -8.34 4.23
CA GLY A 92 14.83 -9.74 4.62
C GLY A 92 13.39 -10.24 4.80
N ILE A 93 12.47 -9.77 3.95
CA ILE A 93 11.06 -10.19 3.98
C ILE A 93 10.86 -11.31 2.96
N GLU A 94 10.50 -12.46 3.47
CA GLU A 94 10.20 -13.66 2.69
C GLU A 94 8.73 -14.03 2.80
N LYS A 95 8.12 -14.42 1.70
CA LYS A 95 6.72 -14.89 1.63
C LYS A 95 5.73 -14.02 2.40
N PRO A 96 5.66 -12.70 2.12
CA PRO A 96 4.74 -11.81 2.80
C PRO A 96 3.28 -12.20 2.55
N ILE A 97 2.42 -11.91 3.52
CA ILE A 97 0.98 -11.87 3.32
C ILE A 97 0.64 -10.41 2.97
N PHE A 98 0.15 -10.18 1.77
CA PHE A 98 -0.29 -8.85 1.35
C PHE A 98 -1.68 -8.55 1.87
N VAL A 99 -1.86 -7.34 2.41
CA VAL A 99 -3.16 -6.75 2.75
C VAL A 99 -3.33 -5.52 1.86
N GLY A 100 -4.08 -5.65 0.79
CA GLY A 100 -4.20 -4.61 -0.24
C GLY A 100 -5.61 -4.04 -0.35
N ALA A 101 -5.73 -2.71 -0.26
CA ALA A 101 -6.99 -2.01 -0.43
C ALA A 101 -7.05 -1.31 -1.80
N SER A 102 -8.19 -1.43 -2.50
CA SER A 102 -8.44 -0.75 -3.78
C SER A 102 -7.29 -1.00 -4.78
N ASP A 103 -6.53 0.04 -5.18
CA ASP A 103 -5.37 -0.07 -6.06
C ASP A 103 -4.25 -0.96 -5.47
N GLY A 104 -4.03 -0.89 -4.15
CA GLY A 104 -3.08 -1.75 -3.45
C GLY A 104 -3.41 -3.25 -3.59
N GLY A 105 -4.69 -3.60 -3.66
CA GLY A 105 -5.11 -4.97 -3.96
C GLY A 105 -4.80 -5.39 -5.40
N MET A 106 -4.82 -4.46 -6.36
CA MET A 106 -4.39 -4.73 -7.73
C MET A 106 -2.86 -4.93 -7.80
N VAL A 107 -2.09 -4.11 -7.08
CA VAL A 107 -0.63 -4.27 -6.93
C VAL A 107 -0.29 -5.63 -6.34
N ALA A 108 -1.00 -6.07 -5.28
CA ALA A 108 -0.83 -7.39 -4.68
C ALA A 108 -1.06 -8.53 -5.69
N GLN A 109 -2.11 -8.43 -6.51
CA GLN A 109 -2.42 -9.42 -7.55
C GLN A 109 -1.33 -9.45 -8.64
N ILE A 110 -0.83 -8.29 -9.10
CA ILE A 110 0.25 -8.21 -10.09
C ILE A 110 1.55 -8.82 -9.52
N TYR A 111 1.88 -8.51 -8.26
CA TYR A 111 3.03 -9.10 -7.60
C TYR A 111 2.93 -10.62 -7.55
N THR A 112 1.77 -11.14 -7.14
CA THR A 112 1.53 -12.58 -7.05
C THR A 112 1.62 -13.29 -8.40
N GLN A 113 1.14 -12.65 -9.48
CA GLN A 113 1.27 -13.19 -10.83
C GLN A 113 2.75 -13.25 -11.28
N LYS A 114 3.54 -12.26 -10.90
CA LYS A 114 4.96 -12.19 -11.28
C LYS A 114 5.86 -13.08 -10.42
N TYR A 115 5.56 -13.22 -9.14
CA TYR A 115 6.35 -13.94 -8.14
C TYR A 115 5.49 -14.93 -7.32
N PRO A 116 4.86 -15.94 -7.96
CA PRO A 116 3.84 -16.78 -7.30
C PRO A 116 4.37 -17.60 -6.12
N ASN A 117 5.65 -17.97 -6.15
CA ASN A 117 6.27 -18.78 -5.10
C ASN A 117 6.79 -17.95 -3.91
N GLU A 118 6.73 -16.62 -4.02
CA GLU A 118 7.25 -15.67 -3.01
C GLU A 118 6.14 -14.99 -2.20
N VAL A 119 4.88 -15.43 -2.35
CA VAL A 119 3.73 -14.84 -1.64
C VAL A 119 3.15 -15.86 -0.67
N GLY A 120 3.01 -15.46 0.59
CA GLY A 120 2.45 -16.28 1.66
C GLY A 120 0.92 -16.25 1.71
N GLY A 121 0.29 -15.20 1.16
CA GLY A 121 -1.16 -15.05 1.12
C GLY A 121 -1.60 -13.67 0.65
N LEU A 122 -2.91 -13.54 0.40
CA LEU A 122 -3.55 -12.30 -0.01
C LEU A 122 -4.79 -12.02 0.83
N VAL A 123 -4.91 -10.78 1.29
CA VAL A 123 -6.14 -10.19 1.84
C VAL A 123 -6.50 -9.02 0.94
N LEU A 124 -7.58 -9.12 0.22
CA LEU A 124 -8.01 -8.14 -0.77
C LEU A 124 -9.25 -7.39 -0.29
N VAL A 125 -9.13 -6.07 -0.14
CA VAL A 125 -10.18 -5.21 0.42
C VAL A 125 -10.65 -4.24 -0.65
N SER A 126 -11.92 -4.31 -1.03
CA SER A 126 -12.57 -3.39 -1.98
C SER A 126 -11.75 -3.14 -3.26
N THR A 127 -11.15 -4.18 -3.81
CA THR A 127 -10.29 -4.11 -5.01
C THR A 127 -10.97 -4.72 -6.23
N GLY A 128 -10.53 -4.33 -7.42
CA GLY A 128 -10.91 -4.96 -8.67
C GLY A 128 -10.11 -6.24 -8.94
N GLY A 129 -10.72 -7.18 -9.68
CA GLY A 129 -9.99 -8.31 -10.24
C GLY A 129 -9.09 -7.88 -11.41
N MET A 130 -8.10 -8.72 -11.74
CA MET A 130 -7.20 -8.50 -12.88
C MET A 130 -7.71 -9.16 -14.18
N ASP A 131 -9.03 -9.46 -14.24
CA ASP A 131 -9.67 -9.96 -15.45
C ASP A 131 -9.87 -8.86 -16.52
N GLU A 132 -9.99 -9.27 -17.79
CA GLU A 132 -10.12 -8.34 -18.91
C GLU A 132 -11.34 -7.39 -18.80
N ARG A 133 -12.45 -7.87 -18.23
CA ARG A 133 -13.67 -7.08 -18.07
C ARG A 133 -13.46 -5.95 -17.08
N THR A 134 -12.83 -6.26 -15.95
CA THR A 134 -12.46 -5.28 -14.92
C THR A 134 -11.47 -4.26 -15.46
N LEU A 135 -10.42 -4.70 -16.17
CA LEU A 135 -9.44 -3.81 -16.79
C LEU A 135 -10.06 -2.87 -17.83
N LYS A 136 -10.99 -3.36 -18.67
CA LYS A 136 -11.73 -2.52 -19.62
C LYS A 136 -12.61 -1.49 -18.90
N SER A 137 -13.28 -1.88 -17.81
CA SER A 137 -14.10 -0.99 -16.97
C SER A 137 -13.26 0.10 -16.34
N LEU A 138 -12.10 -0.26 -15.77
CA LEU A 138 -11.15 0.69 -15.17
C LEU A 138 -10.63 1.69 -16.21
N LYS A 139 -10.18 1.23 -17.38
CA LYS A 139 -9.76 2.14 -18.47
C LYS A 139 -10.84 3.15 -18.84
N LYS A 140 -12.12 2.74 -18.88
CA LYS A 140 -13.25 3.65 -19.16
C LYS A 140 -13.42 4.68 -18.03
N ARG A 141 -13.30 4.28 -16.76
CA ARG A 141 -13.42 5.16 -15.59
C ARG A 141 -12.25 6.16 -15.52
N TYR A 142 -11.02 5.72 -15.78
CA TYR A 142 -9.85 6.60 -15.80
C TYR A 142 -9.91 7.69 -16.90
N ARG A 143 -10.63 7.45 -18.00
CA ARG A 143 -10.89 8.53 -18.98
C ARG A 143 -11.69 9.71 -18.42
N LEU A 144 -12.48 9.47 -17.37
CA LEU A 144 -13.27 10.50 -16.68
C LEU A 144 -12.53 11.07 -15.44
N ALA A 145 -11.38 10.50 -15.07
CA ALA A 145 -10.60 10.96 -13.92
C ALA A 145 -10.23 12.45 -13.96
N PRO A 146 -9.83 13.05 -15.11
CA PRO A 146 -9.57 14.48 -15.17
C PRO A 146 -10.79 15.34 -14.83
N LEU A 147 -11.98 14.92 -15.26
CA LEU A 147 -13.24 15.62 -14.95
C LEU A 147 -13.60 15.49 -13.47
N MET A 148 -13.38 14.30 -12.88
CA MET A 148 -13.61 14.05 -11.47
C MET A 148 -12.62 14.84 -10.60
N LEU A 149 -11.35 14.89 -10.95
CA LEU A 149 -10.35 15.70 -10.26
C LEU A 149 -10.63 17.20 -10.37
N TRP A 150 -11.08 17.66 -11.54
CA TRP A 150 -11.54 19.03 -11.73
C TRP A 150 -12.74 19.33 -10.83
N TYR A 151 -13.74 18.44 -10.78
CA TYR A 151 -14.91 18.58 -9.91
C TYR A 151 -14.49 18.63 -8.44
N LEU A 152 -13.67 17.69 -7.96
CA LEU A 152 -13.18 17.66 -6.59
C LEU A 152 -12.39 18.92 -6.20
N LYS A 153 -11.60 19.47 -7.13
CA LYS A 153 -10.83 20.71 -6.93
C LYS A 153 -11.71 21.96 -6.79
N HIS A 154 -12.92 21.95 -7.37
CA HIS A 154 -13.83 23.10 -7.41
C HIS A 154 -15.09 22.89 -6.54
N CYS A 155 -15.25 21.72 -5.90
CA CYS A 155 -16.30 21.50 -4.92
C CYS A 155 -16.00 22.28 -3.64
N ASN A 156 -16.98 23.03 -3.19
CA ASN A 156 -16.94 23.68 -1.89
C ASN A 156 -17.38 22.66 -0.84
N TYR A 157 -16.42 22.03 -0.13
CA TYR A 157 -16.66 21.00 0.89
C TYR A 157 -17.38 21.52 2.15
N GLU A 158 -17.54 22.84 2.30
CA GLU A 158 -18.29 23.43 3.41
C GLU A 158 -19.83 23.27 3.29
N LYS A 159 -20.30 22.70 2.18
CA LYS A 159 -21.74 22.49 1.91
C LYS A 159 -22.16 21.01 1.89
N LEU A 160 -21.28 20.08 2.24
CA LEU A 160 -21.55 18.66 2.46
C LEU A 160 -21.53 18.33 3.94
#